data_e40379f68403fc3eff324d0359e28844
#
_entry.id   e40379f68403fc3eff324d0359e28844
#
_cell.length_a   1.000
_cell.length_b   1.000
_cell.length_c   1.000
_cell.angle_alpha   90.00
_cell.angle_beta   90.00
_cell.angle_gamma   90.00
#
_symmetry.space_group_name_H-M   'P 1'
#
loop_
_entity.id
_entity.type
_entity.pdbx_description
1 polymer ?
#
loop_
_entity_poly.entity_id
_entity_poly.type
_entity_poly.pdbx_seq_one_letter_code
_entity_poly.pdbx_strand_id
1 'polypeptide(L)'
;MVDNLDITIDDYFQKVEELKNNGFEMMVDLTAVDWFRKKEPRFELVINFLSVSKNKRVCIKVKLTDELSIPSITSLYPSANFYEREVFDMFGINFENHPDLTRILMPDDWVGHPLRKDYGTGRIPVQFKNAPKVD
;
A
#
# COMPACT_ATOMS: atom_id res chain seq x y z
N MET A 1 -8.16 -2.68 21.18
CA MET A 1 -6.70 -2.50 21.27
C MET A 1 -6.04 -3.03 20.02
N VAL A 2 -5.08 -2.29 19.50
CA VAL A 2 -4.40 -2.63 18.24
C VAL A 2 -2.96 -3.00 18.55
N ASP A 3 -2.57 -4.21 18.18
CA ASP A 3 -1.17 -4.62 18.26
C ASP A 3 -0.42 -4.15 17.03
N ASN A 4 0.70 -3.47 17.23
CA ASN A 4 1.53 -2.95 16.16
C ASN A 4 2.78 -3.83 16.02
N LEU A 5 3.02 -4.34 14.82
CA LEU A 5 4.15 -5.22 14.53
C LEU A 5 4.98 -4.63 13.40
N ASP A 6 6.28 -4.50 13.64
CA ASP A 6 7.24 -4.14 12.60
C ASP A 6 7.83 -5.41 12.02
N ILE A 7 7.55 -5.66 10.73
CA ILE A 7 7.93 -6.90 10.05
C ILE A 7 8.83 -6.55 8.86
N THR A 8 9.83 -7.38 8.61
CA THR A 8 10.67 -7.24 7.41
C THR A 8 9.96 -7.75 6.18
N ILE A 9 10.41 -7.32 5.00
CA ILE A 9 9.85 -7.80 3.73
C ILE A 9 9.95 -9.33 3.64
N ASP A 10 11.08 -9.89 4.07
CA ASP A 10 11.30 -11.34 3.99
C ASP A 10 10.32 -12.13 4.85
N ASP A 11 9.88 -11.58 5.97
CA ASP A 11 8.96 -12.24 6.88
C ASP A 11 7.50 -11.87 6.64
N TYR A 12 7.24 -10.94 5.74
CA TYR A 12 5.91 -10.37 5.55
C TYR A 12 4.86 -11.41 5.15
N PHE A 13 5.10 -12.15 4.07
CA PHE A 13 4.13 -13.12 3.57
C PHE A 13 3.83 -14.20 4.61
N GLN A 14 4.88 -14.72 5.24
CA GLN A 14 4.74 -15.75 6.28
C GLN A 14 3.94 -15.23 7.47
N LYS A 15 4.20 -14.00 7.89
CA LYS A 15 3.48 -13.41 9.03
C LYS A 15 2.00 -13.21 8.71
N VAL A 16 1.68 -12.78 7.50
CA VAL A 16 0.30 -12.63 7.07
C VAL A 16 -0.40 -13.99 7.01
N GLU A 17 0.29 -15.01 6.53
CA GLU A 17 -0.23 -16.38 6.52
C GLU A 17 -0.52 -16.88 7.95
N GLU A 18 0.38 -16.61 8.89
CA GLU A 18 0.16 -16.94 10.30
C GLU A 18 -1.08 -16.24 10.85
N LEU A 19 -1.27 -14.97 10.55
CA LEU A 19 -2.44 -14.22 11.00
C LEU A 19 -3.72 -14.86 10.47
N LYS A 20 -3.72 -15.22 9.18
CA LYS A 20 -4.88 -15.89 8.59
C LYS A 20 -5.18 -17.20 9.30
N ASN A 21 -4.16 -18.00 9.54
CA ASN A 21 -4.32 -19.30 10.23
C ASN A 21 -4.75 -19.14 11.67
N ASN A 22 -4.45 -18.00 12.28
CA ASN A 22 -4.82 -17.70 13.68
C ASN A 22 -6.16 -16.99 13.81
N GLY A 23 -6.97 -16.98 12.76
CA GLY A 23 -8.34 -16.48 12.81
C GLY A 23 -8.51 -15.00 12.56
N PHE A 24 -7.54 -14.36 11.92
CA PHE A 24 -7.72 -13.00 11.42
C PHE A 24 -8.33 -13.08 10.02
N GLU A 25 -9.63 -13.19 10.00
CA GLU A 25 -10.39 -13.44 8.78
C GLU A 25 -10.48 -12.24 7.83
N MET A 26 -10.23 -11.04 8.33
CA MET A 26 -10.36 -9.84 7.52
C MET A 26 -9.05 -9.06 7.40
N MET A 27 -8.69 -8.70 6.18
CA MET A 27 -7.75 -7.61 5.95
C MET A 27 -8.60 -6.35 5.78
N VAL A 28 -8.46 -5.41 6.72
CA VAL A 28 -9.30 -4.22 6.75
C VAL A 28 -8.87 -3.22 5.69
N ASP A 29 -7.58 -2.93 5.66
CA ASP A 29 -7.01 -2.03 4.66
C ASP A 29 -5.51 -2.28 4.50
N LEU A 30 -4.98 -1.75 3.41
CA LEU A 30 -3.56 -1.79 3.10
C LEU A 30 -3.23 -0.47 2.43
N THR A 31 -2.26 0.25 2.97
CA THR A 31 -1.84 1.54 2.42
C THR A 31 -0.34 1.72 2.60
N ALA A 32 0.18 2.81 2.06
CA ALA A 32 1.58 3.16 2.20
C ALA A 32 1.74 4.54 2.81
N VAL A 33 2.90 4.76 3.43
CA VAL A 33 3.29 6.05 3.97
C VAL A 33 4.58 6.47 3.29
N ASP A 34 4.62 7.69 2.79
CA ASP A 34 5.81 8.31 2.24
C ASP A 34 6.43 9.21 3.32
N TRP A 35 7.58 8.77 3.87
CA TRP A 35 8.31 9.51 4.89
C TRP A 35 9.33 10.48 4.30
N PHE A 36 9.13 10.93 3.10
CA PHE A 36 10.06 11.76 2.34
C PHE A 36 10.74 12.82 3.21
N ARG A 37 12.07 12.75 3.30
CA ARG A 37 12.92 13.65 4.09
C ARG A 37 12.72 13.61 5.61
N LYS A 38 11.84 12.73 6.11
CA LYS A 38 11.59 12.60 7.56
C LYS A 38 12.19 11.35 8.16
N LYS A 39 12.17 10.26 7.42
CA LYS A 39 12.68 8.95 7.87
C LYS A 39 13.30 8.18 6.71
N GLU A 40 14.23 7.28 7.06
CA GLU A 40 14.72 6.25 6.16
C GLU A 40 14.37 4.87 6.74
N PRO A 41 13.95 3.92 5.92
CA PRO A 41 13.65 4.05 4.51
C PRO A 41 12.42 4.93 4.26
N ARG A 42 12.34 5.46 3.04
CA ARG A 42 11.33 6.44 2.68
C ARG A 42 9.90 5.90 2.74
N PHE A 43 9.68 4.71 2.20
CA PHE A 43 8.32 4.14 2.11
C PHE A 43 8.10 3.03 3.12
N GLU A 44 6.92 3.03 3.71
CA GLU A 44 6.48 2.03 4.66
C GLU A 44 5.08 1.57 4.27
N LEU A 45 4.87 0.26 4.22
CA LEU A 45 3.57 -0.31 3.97
C LEU A 45 2.88 -0.58 5.31
N VAL A 46 1.60 -0.24 5.40
CA VAL A 46 0.81 -0.38 6.62
C VAL A 46 -0.44 -1.19 6.30
N ILE A 47 -0.60 -2.33 6.96
CA ILE A 47 -1.70 -3.24 6.72
C ILE A 47 -2.41 -3.54 8.04
N ASN A 48 -3.73 -3.41 8.04
CA ASN A 48 -4.56 -3.67 9.21
C ASN A 48 -5.38 -4.94 9.02
N PHE A 49 -5.36 -5.79 10.03
CA PHE A 49 -6.10 -7.04 10.06
C PHE A 49 -7.06 -7.07 11.26
N LEU A 50 -8.19 -7.72 11.09
CA LEU A 50 -9.20 -7.84 12.12
C LEU A 50 -9.60 -9.30 12.30
N SER A 51 -9.63 -9.73 13.55
CA SER A 51 -10.29 -10.97 13.93
C SER A 51 -11.60 -10.63 14.62
N VAL A 52 -12.71 -10.91 13.95
CA VAL A 52 -14.04 -10.68 14.49
C VAL A 52 -14.29 -11.66 15.65
N SER A 53 -13.92 -12.92 15.46
CA SER A 53 -14.11 -13.97 16.44
C SER A 53 -13.35 -13.71 17.74
N LYS A 54 -12.14 -13.16 17.64
CA LYS A 54 -11.29 -12.86 18.81
C LYS A 54 -11.41 -11.42 19.29
N ASN A 55 -12.12 -10.58 18.55
CA ASN A 55 -12.24 -9.16 18.82
C ASN A 55 -10.88 -8.49 18.95
N LYS A 56 -9.97 -8.76 18.02
CA LYS A 56 -8.61 -8.25 18.02
C LYS A 56 -8.24 -7.62 16.70
N ARG A 57 -7.37 -6.61 16.75
CA ARG A 57 -6.80 -5.96 15.58
C ARG A 57 -5.29 -6.03 15.61
N VAL A 58 -4.69 -6.23 14.45
CA VAL A 58 -3.24 -6.21 14.28
C VAL A 58 -2.91 -5.27 13.13
N CYS A 59 -1.95 -4.38 13.38
CA CYS A 59 -1.40 -3.50 12.36
C CYS A 59 0.02 -3.95 12.05
N ILE A 60 0.28 -4.35 10.83
CA ILE A 60 1.63 -4.69 10.35
C ILE A 60 2.21 -3.50 9.62
N LYS A 61 3.46 -3.16 9.96
CA LYS A 61 4.22 -2.12 9.28
C LYS A 61 5.46 -2.75 8.68
N VAL A 62 5.67 -2.50 7.38
CA VAL A 62 6.80 -3.05 6.64
C VAL A 62 7.56 -1.91 5.99
N LYS A 63 8.83 -1.76 6.36
CA LYS A 63 9.71 -0.79 5.72
C LYS A 63 10.19 -1.35 4.41
N LEU A 64 10.02 -0.59 3.33
CA LEU A 64 10.37 -1.03 1.99
C LEU A 64 11.78 -0.59 1.63
N THR A 65 12.49 -1.46 0.89
CA THR A 65 13.80 -1.14 0.34
C THR A 65 13.66 -0.23 -0.88
N ASP A 66 14.80 0.21 -1.43
CA ASP A 66 14.81 1.05 -2.63
C ASP A 66 14.19 0.37 -3.84
N GLU A 67 14.11 -0.94 -3.85
CA GLU A 67 13.48 -1.69 -4.94
C GLU A 67 11.98 -1.48 -5.01
N LEU A 68 11.35 -1.04 -3.92
CA LEU A 68 9.92 -0.80 -3.82
C LEU A 68 9.10 -1.98 -4.33
N SER A 69 9.44 -3.17 -3.84
CA SER A 69 8.75 -4.41 -4.22
C SER A 69 8.51 -5.26 -2.98
N ILE A 70 7.33 -5.87 -2.91
CA ILE A 70 6.91 -6.70 -1.78
C ILE A 70 5.97 -7.79 -2.32
N PRO A 71 5.96 -8.99 -1.72
CA PRO A 71 5.01 -10.00 -2.18
C PRO A 71 3.55 -9.59 -2.03
N SER A 72 2.74 -9.93 -3.02
CA SER A 72 1.28 -9.77 -2.92
C SER A 72 0.70 -10.75 -1.91
N ILE A 73 -0.32 -10.32 -1.19
CA ILE A 73 -1.07 -11.19 -0.27
C ILE A 73 -2.47 -11.53 -0.78
N THR A 74 -2.71 -11.35 -2.07
CA THR A 74 -4.01 -11.64 -2.69
C THR A 74 -4.40 -13.11 -2.57
N SER A 75 -3.43 -14.02 -2.53
CA SER A 75 -3.70 -15.45 -2.35
C SER A 75 -4.24 -15.77 -0.96
N LEU A 76 -3.92 -14.95 0.02
CA LEU A 76 -4.38 -15.12 1.39
C LEU A 76 -5.65 -14.32 1.68
N TYR A 77 -5.70 -13.09 1.18
CA TYR A 77 -6.83 -12.19 1.34
C TYR A 77 -7.19 -11.59 -0.02
N PRO A 78 -8.18 -12.15 -0.71
CA PRO A 78 -8.54 -11.64 -2.05
C PRO A 78 -8.90 -10.15 -2.07
N SER A 79 -9.42 -9.61 -0.96
CA SER A 79 -9.74 -8.19 -0.87
C SER A 79 -8.50 -7.29 -1.02
N ALA A 80 -7.30 -7.83 -0.82
CA ALA A 80 -6.06 -7.08 -0.98
C ALA A 80 -5.83 -6.63 -2.42
N ASN A 81 -6.46 -7.28 -3.40
CA ASN A 81 -6.27 -6.98 -4.82
C ASN A 81 -6.41 -5.48 -5.11
N PHE A 82 -7.53 -4.88 -4.72
CA PHE A 82 -7.78 -3.47 -5.02
C PHE A 82 -6.88 -2.54 -4.22
N TYR A 83 -6.62 -2.86 -2.96
CA TYR A 83 -5.73 -2.06 -2.13
C TYR A 83 -4.29 -2.06 -2.66
N GLU A 84 -3.81 -3.21 -3.11
CA GLU A 84 -2.47 -3.32 -3.68
C GLU A 84 -2.36 -2.54 -4.99
N ARG A 85 -3.38 -2.62 -5.84
CA ARG A 85 -3.42 -1.84 -7.07
C ARG A 85 -3.44 -0.35 -6.79
N GLU A 86 -4.18 0.08 -5.78
CA GLU A 86 -4.22 1.49 -5.38
C GLU A 86 -2.85 1.98 -4.91
N VAL A 87 -2.16 1.19 -4.09
CA VAL A 87 -0.82 1.54 -3.62
C VAL A 87 0.17 1.56 -4.78
N PHE A 88 0.10 0.59 -5.69
CA PHE A 88 0.90 0.60 -6.90
C PHE A 88 0.66 1.87 -7.72
N ASP A 89 -0.60 2.20 -7.93
CA ASP A 89 -1.00 3.35 -8.75
C ASP A 89 -0.53 4.67 -8.14
N MET A 90 -0.74 4.85 -6.84
CA MET A 90 -0.50 6.11 -6.15
C MET A 90 0.95 6.30 -5.72
N PHE A 91 1.68 5.24 -5.41
CA PHE A 91 3.04 5.31 -4.87
C PHE A 91 4.11 4.64 -5.74
N GLY A 92 3.71 3.77 -6.66
CA GLY A 92 4.67 3.05 -7.50
C GLY A 92 5.30 1.85 -6.83
N ILE A 93 4.68 1.30 -5.80
CA ILE A 93 5.15 0.11 -5.10
C ILE A 93 4.68 -1.12 -5.88
N ASN A 94 5.62 -2.03 -6.20
CA ASN A 94 5.32 -3.26 -6.91
C ASN A 94 4.92 -4.38 -5.95
N PHE A 95 3.89 -5.15 -6.34
CA PHE A 95 3.44 -6.31 -5.58
C PHE A 95 3.70 -7.58 -6.40
N GLU A 96 4.69 -8.35 -5.96
CA GLU A 96 5.12 -9.57 -6.67
C GLU A 96 4.01 -10.62 -6.63
N ASN A 97 3.78 -11.27 -7.78
CA ASN A 97 2.76 -12.30 -7.93
C ASN A 97 1.31 -11.79 -7.79
N HIS A 98 1.12 -10.50 -7.95
CA HIS A 98 -0.24 -9.96 -8.05
C HIS A 98 -0.89 -10.48 -9.34
N PRO A 99 -2.17 -10.89 -9.31
CA PRO A 99 -2.82 -11.46 -10.50
C PRO A 99 -2.97 -10.47 -11.66
N ASP A 100 -3.10 -9.17 -11.36
CA ASP A 100 -3.26 -8.15 -12.41
C ASP A 100 -2.93 -6.77 -11.83
N LEU A 101 -1.65 -6.44 -11.78
CA LEU A 101 -1.18 -5.19 -11.17
C LEU A 101 -1.27 -4.05 -12.18
N THR A 102 -2.46 -3.51 -12.33
CA THR A 102 -2.75 -2.38 -13.23
C THR A 102 -3.27 -1.20 -12.44
N ARG A 103 -3.21 -0.02 -13.05
CA ARG A 103 -3.73 1.19 -12.41
C ARG A 103 -5.23 1.08 -12.19
N ILE A 104 -5.73 1.70 -11.13
CA ILE A 104 -7.14 1.64 -10.75
C ILE A 104 -7.78 3.03 -10.66
N LEU A 105 -7.05 4.04 -10.19
CA LEU A 105 -7.56 5.40 -10.04
C LEU A 105 -7.11 6.32 -11.16
N MET A 106 -5.88 6.13 -11.65
CA MET A 106 -5.33 6.96 -12.72
C MET A 106 -5.49 6.27 -14.07
N PRO A 107 -5.54 7.03 -15.18
CA PRO A 107 -5.52 6.45 -16.51
C PRO A 107 -4.26 5.62 -16.74
N ASP A 108 -4.37 4.60 -17.60
CA ASP A 108 -3.26 3.69 -17.88
C ASP A 108 -2.02 4.40 -18.41
N ASP A 109 -2.20 5.48 -19.14
CA ASP A 109 -1.12 6.26 -19.72
C ASP A 109 -0.62 7.39 -18.82
N TRP A 110 -1.13 7.50 -17.61
CA TRP A 110 -0.68 8.52 -16.66
C TRP A 110 0.77 8.29 -16.26
N VAL A 111 1.56 9.35 -16.23
CA VAL A 111 2.96 9.30 -15.82
C VAL A 111 3.10 9.78 -14.39
N GLY A 112 3.71 8.95 -13.55
CA GLY A 112 3.98 9.29 -12.16
C GLY A 112 2.97 8.70 -11.19
N HIS A 113 3.24 8.95 -9.91
CA HIS A 113 2.49 8.39 -8.79
C HIS A 113 2.05 9.50 -7.85
N PRO A 114 0.75 9.88 -7.90
CA PRO A 114 0.27 11.14 -7.33
C PRO A 114 0.41 11.30 -5.82
N LEU A 115 0.47 10.22 -5.04
CA LEU A 115 0.57 10.35 -3.59
C LEU A 115 1.99 10.42 -3.06
N ARG A 116 3.00 10.34 -3.93
CA ARG A 116 4.38 10.62 -3.53
C ARG A 116 4.50 12.09 -3.15
N LYS A 117 5.19 12.37 -2.05
CA LYS A 117 5.33 13.74 -1.55
C LYS A 117 6.17 14.64 -2.43
N ASP A 118 7.03 14.07 -3.26
CA ASP A 118 7.80 14.81 -4.24
C ASP A 118 7.15 14.89 -5.62
N TYR A 119 5.88 14.47 -5.71
CA TYR A 119 5.09 14.61 -6.92
C TYR A 119 4.64 16.07 -7.04
N GLY A 120 5.41 16.84 -7.78
CA GLY A 120 5.21 18.27 -7.84
C GLY A 120 4.02 18.67 -8.68
N THR A 121 3.20 19.58 -8.16
CA THR A 121 2.05 20.13 -8.89
C THR A 121 2.46 20.85 -10.16
N GLY A 122 3.65 21.42 -10.22
CA GLY A 122 4.18 22.07 -11.41
C GLY A 122 4.60 21.11 -12.53
N ARG A 123 4.70 19.82 -12.25
CA ARG A 123 5.06 18.79 -13.24
C ARG A 123 3.84 18.25 -13.95
N ILE A 124 2.67 18.52 -13.43
CA ILE A 124 1.44 17.93 -13.90
C ILE A 124 0.54 19.05 -14.35
N PRO A 125 0.19 19.08 -15.62
CA PRO A 125 -0.86 19.97 -16.04
C PRO A 125 -2.17 19.45 -15.46
N VAL A 126 -2.47 19.84 -14.23
CA VAL A 126 -3.78 19.58 -13.67
C VAL A 126 -4.74 20.46 -14.42
N GLN A 127 -5.45 19.85 -15.32
CA GLN A 127 -6.35 20.54 -16.18
C GLN A 127 -7.78 20.34 -15.73
N PHE A 128 -8.18 21.13 -14.77
CA PHE A 128 -9.60 21.34 -14.55
C PHE A 128 -9.99 22.47 -15.48
N LYS A 129 -10.64 22.13 -16.56
CA LYS A 129 -10.97 23.11 -17.61
C LYS A 129 -11.74 24.32 -17.11
N ASN A 130 -12.48 24.16 -16.03
CA ASN A 130 -13.30 25.22 -15.46
C ASN A 130 -12.78 25.68 -14.09
N ALA A 131 -11.62 25.24 -13.67
CA ALA A 131 -11.02 25.65 -12.43
C ALA A 131 -10.08 26.83 -12.67
N PRO A 132 -9.99 27.78 -11.72
CA PRO A 132 -8.97 28.80 -11.81
C PRO A 132 -7.60 28.16 -11.87
N LYS A 133 -6.77 28.64 -12.76
CA LYS A 133 -5.39 28.18 -12.78
C LYS A 133 -4.70 28.65 -11.52
N VAL A 134 -4.10 27.74 -10.81
CA VAL A 134 -3.21 28.04 -9.70
C VAL A 134 -1.83 28.18 -10.31
N ASP A 135 -1.36 29.39 -10.38
CA ASP A 135 0.00 29.65 -10.87
C ASP A 135 1.04 29.37 -9.79
#